data_015b0beafc82e0b6159fa9479264f1ad
#
_entry.id   015b0beafc82e0b6159fa9479264f1ad
#
_cell.length_a   1.000
_cell.length_b   1.000
_cell.length_c   1.000
_cell.angle_alpha   90.00
_cell.angle_beta   90.00
_cell.angle_gamma   90.00
#
_symmetry.space_group_name_H-M   'P 1'
#
loop_
_entity.id
_entity.type
_entity.pdbx_description
1 polymer ?
#
loop_
_entity_poly.entity_id
_entity_poly.type
_entity_poly.pdbx_seq_one_letter_code
_entity_poly.pdbx_strand_id
1 'polypeptide(L)'
;WKDDYAAGGLILSDRYTTSNAVHQGGKLEGAAREEFFSWLYDLEFCRMGLPKPDLVLCLDMPVEIAETLMRKRESDTGTKADIHEQDEAYLRACRENAKKVAERCSWQRIDCSKDGAMRTVEDIHEEIYRRVMELLKA
;
A
#
# COMPACT_ATOMS: atom_id res chain seq x y z
N TRP A 1 5.74 -16.60 10.90
CA TRP A 1 4.85 -15.59 11.52
C TRP A 1 3.55 -16.20 12.09
N LYS A 2 3.14 -17.37 11.57
CA LYS A 2 1.85 -17.99 11.92
C LYS A 2 1.74 -18.29 13.43
N ASP A 3 2.80 -18.78 14.04
CA ASP A 3 2.82 -19.12 15.46
C ASP A 3 2.82 -17.85 16.32
N ASP A 4 3.57 -16.83 15.89
CA ASP A 4 3.58 -15.52 16.57
C ASP A 4 2.21 -14.84 16.49
N TYR A 5 1.56 -14.89 15.32
CA TYR A 5 0.20 -14.39 15.14
C TYR A 5 -0.82 -15.14 16.02
N ALA A 6 -0.75 -16.46 16.04
CA ALA A 6 -1.62 -17.29 16.88
C ALA A 6 -1.41 -17.05 18.39
N ALA A 7 -0.22 -16.63 18.78
CA ALA A 7 0.11 -16.23 20.16
C ALA A 7 -0.31 -14.78 20.50
N GLY A 8 -0.95 -14.06 19.57
CA GLY A 8 -1.38 -12.68 19.76
C GLY A 8 -0.29 -11.65 19.49
N GLY A 9 0.76 -12.04 18.78
CA GLY A 9 1.84 -11.13 18.37
C GLY A 9 1.42 -10.14 17.29
N LEU A 10 2.03 -8.96 17.30
CA LEU A 10 1.87 -7.97 16.24
C LEU A 10 2.69 -8.37 15.03
N ILE A 11 2.03 -8.53 13.88
CA ILE A 11 2.67 -8.81 12.60
C ILE A 11 2.63 -7.56 11.72
N LEU A 12 3.78 -7.03 11.37
CA LEU A 12 3.94 -5.98 10.37
C LEU A 12 4.36 -6.60 9.05
N SER A 13 3.60 -6.32 8.00
CA SER A 13 3.89 -6.80 6.64
C SER A 13 4.09 -5.63 5.70
N ASP A 14 5.28 -5.55 5.11
CA ASP A 14 5.51 -4.68 3.95
C ASP A 14 4.94 -5.37 2.72
N ARG A 15 3.78 -4.89 2.30
CA ARG A 15 2.86 -5.47 1.31
C ARG A 15 2.24 -6.81 1.78
N TYR A 16 1.00 -6.98 1.45
CA TYR A 16 0.22 -8.18 1.74
C TYR A 16 -0.73 -8.44 0.55
N THR A 17 -1.72 -9.28 0.71
CA THR A 17 -2.76 -9.56 -0.30
C THR A 17 -3.39 -8.29 -0.88
N THR A 18 -3.53 -7.24 -0.07
CA THR A 18 -4.01 -5.91 -0.46
C THR A 18 -3.27 -5.30 -1.65
N SER A 19 -2.00 -5.65 -1.86
CA SER A 19 -1.23 -5.23 -3.05
C SER A 19 -1.85 -5.71 -4.36
N ASN A 20 -2.51 -6.88 -4.37
CA ASN A 20 -3.18 -7.41 -5.56
C ASN A 20 -4.36 -6.50 -5.96
N ALA A 21 -5.10 -5.97 -5.00
CA ALA A 21 -6.19 -5.03 -5.26
C ALA A 21 -5.68 -3.76 -5.96
N VAL A 22 -4.52 -3.23 -5.54
CA VAL A 22 -3.93 -2.04 -6.16
C VAL A 22 -3.40 -2.35 -7.57
N HIS A 23 -2.53 -3.32 -7.71
CA HIS A 23 -1.79 -3.54 -8.96
C HIS A 23 -2.62 -4.25 -10.03
N GLN A 24 -3.37 -5.28 -9.68
CA GLN A 24 -4.20 -5.99 -10.66
C GLN A 24 -5.52 -5.25 -10.90
N GLY A 25 -6.16 -4.72 -9.84
CA GLY A 25 -7.37 -3.91 -9.99
C GLY A 25 -7.14 -2.62 -10.76
N GLY A 26 -5.92 -2.06 -10.74
CA GLY A 26 -5.54 -0.89 -11.54
C GLY A 26 -5.59 -1.10 -13.05
N LYS A 27 -5.55 -2.36 -13.50
CA LYS A 27 -5.66 -2.74 -14.93
C LYS A 27 -7.11 -2.85 -15.42
N LEU A 28 -8.08 -2.70 -14.52
CA LEU A 28 -9.51 -2.86 -14.79
C LEU A 28 -10.26 -1.56 -14.51
N GLU A 29 -11.43 -1.41 -15.13
CA GLU A 29 -12.29 -0.23 -14.96
C GLU A 29 -13.74 -0.63 -14.69
N GLY A 30 -14.48 0.31 -14.09
CA GLY A 30 -15.93 0.18 -13.88
C GLY A 30 -16.34 -1.12 -13.16
N ALA A 31 -17.38 -1.79 -13.66
CA ALA A 31 -17.94 -2.99 -13.08
C ALA A 31 -16.92 -4.14 -12.98
N ALA A 32 -16.05 -4.31 -14.01
CA ALA A 32 -15.04 -5.37 -14.01
C ALA A 32 -14.05 -5.24 -12.84
N ARG A 33 -13.70 -4.01 -12.45
CA ARG A 33 -12.88 -3.75 -11.26
C ARG A 33 -13.60 -4.15 -9.97
N GLU A 34 -14.88 -3.82 -9.83
CA GLU A 34 -15.66 -4.15 -8.65
C GLU A 34 -15.88 -5.67 -8.50
N GLU A 35 -16.13 -6.37 -9.59
CA GLU A 35 -16.21 -7.83 -9.64
C GLU A 35 -14.87 -8.46 -9.24
N PHE A 36 -13.76 -7.93 -9.77
CA PHE A 36 -12.42 -8.40 -9.40
C PHE A 36 -12.14 -8.23 -7.90
N PHE A 37 -12.48 -7.09 -7.32
CA PHE A 37 -12.30 -6.88 -5.88
C PHE A 37 -13.12 -7.88 -5.06
N SER A 38 -14.37 -8.08 -5.42
CA SER A 38 -15.25 -9.02 -4.72
C SER A 38 -14.72 -10.46 -4.81
N TRP A 39 -14.28 -10.86 -5.99
CA TRP A 39 -13.65 -12.15 -6.21
C TRP A 39 -12.33 -12.30 -5.43
N LEU A 40 -11.46 -11.29 -5.45
CA LEU A 40 -10.17 -11.31 -4.78
C LEU A 40 -10.32 -11.48 -3.27
N TYR A 41 -11.23 -10.71 -2.65
CA TYR A 41 -11.49 -10.79 -1.23
C TYR A 41 -12.13 -12.13 -0.82
N ASP A 42 -13.04 -12.68 -1.62
CA ASP A 42 -13.59 -14.02 -1.41
C ASP A 42 -12.48 -15.08 -1.48
N LEU A 43 -11.64 -14.99 -2.52
CA LEU A 43 -10.52 -15.92 -2.69
C LEU A 43 -9.56 -15.89 -1.50
N GLU A 44 -9.05 -14.72 -1.15
CA GLU A 44 -7.97 -14.58 -0.16
C GLU A 44 -8.46 -14.83 1.27
N PHE A 45 -9.56 -14.22 1.66
CA PHE A 45 -10.01 -14.25 3.05
C PHE A 45 -11.04 -15.33 3.37
N CYS A 46 -11.85 -15.77 2.39
CA CYS A 46 -12.85 -16.80 2.63
C CYS A 46 -12.36 -18.18 2.20
N ARG A 47 -11.86 -18.34 0.96
CA ARG A 47 -11.46 -19.65 0.45
C ARG A 47 -10.07 -20.08 0.91
N MET A 48 -9.10 -19.17 0.88
CA MET A 48 -7.74 -19.44 1.34
C MET A 48 -7.59 -19.30 2.86
N GLY A 49 -8.54 -18.66 3.54
CA GLY A 49 -8.55 -18.46 4.98
C GLY A 49 -7.40 -17.60 5.48
N LEU A 50 -6.91 -16.67 4.66
CA LEU A 50 -5.88 -15.74 5.09
C LEU A 50 -6.45 -14.76 6.13
N PRO A 51 -5.69 -14.39 7.17
CA PRO A 51 -6.13 -13.37 8.11
C PRO A 51 -6.39 -12.04 7.42
N LYS A 52 -7.49 -11.40 7.75
CA LYS A 52 -7.71 -10.02 7.33
C LYS A 52 -6.80 -9.11 8.16
N PRO A 53 -6.15 -8.12 7.55
CA PRO A 53 -5.37 -7.16 8.32
C PRO A 53 -6.30 -6.31 9.21
N ASP A 54 -5.91 -6.09 10.45
CA ASP A 54 -6.62 -5.22 11.40
C ASP A 54 -6.45 -3.74 11.03
N LEU A 55 -5.31 -3.41 10.41
CA LEU A 55 -4.99 -2.08 9.91
C LEU A 55 -4.24 -2.17 8.59
N VAL A 56 -4.68 -1.40 7.60
CA VAL A 56 -3.93 -1.18 6.35
C VAL A 56 -3.56 0.30 6.27
N LEU A 57 -2.27 0.57 6.22
CA LEU A 57 -1.72 1.90 5.99
C LEU A 57 -1.29 2.02 4.52
N CYS A 58 -1.87 2.96 3.82
CA CYS A 58 -1.55 3.25 2.42
C CYS A 58 -0.70 4.51 2.35
N LEU A 59 0.58 4.37 2.04
CA LEU A 59 1.49 5.50 1.86
C LEU A 59 1.21 6.15 0.50
N ASP A 60 0.63 7.35 0.50
CA ASP A 60 0.33 8.10 -0.72
C ASP A 60 1.50 9.06 -1.04
N MET A 61 2.30 8.67 -2.03
CA MET A 61 3.41 9.45 -2.55
C MET A 61 3.08 9.96 -3.96
N PRO A 62 3.21 11.27 -4.25
CA PRO A 62 3.13 11.78 -5.62
C PRO A 62 4.16 11.10 -6.53
N VAL A 63 3.76 10.77 -7.76
CA VAL A 63 4.61 10.01 -8.69
C VAL A 63 5.91 10.75 -8.99
N GLU A 64 5.85 12.07 -9.13
CA GLU A 64 7.00 12.93 -9.43
C GLU A 64 8.06 12.87 -8.31
N ILE A 65 7.61 12.81 -7.05
CA ILE A 65 8.50 12.65 -5.89
C ILE A 65 9.07 11.24 -5.85
N ALA A 66 8.22 10.22 -6.07
CA ALA A 66 8.64 8.82 -6.10
C ALA A 66 9.72 8.58 -7.18
N GLU A 67 9.55 9.13 -8.39
CA GLU A 67 10.55 9.05 -9.46
C GLU A 67 11.88 9.70 -9.06
N THR A 68 11.81 10.87 -8.42
CA THR A 68 13.03 11.55 -7.94
C THR A 68 13.78 10.68 -6.93
N LEU A 69 13.06 10.05 -6.01
CA LEU A 69 13.64 9.14 -5.02
C LEU A 69 14.21 7.86 -5.67
N MET A 70 13.53 7.30 -6.66
CA MET A 70 14.01 6.14 -7.42
C MET A 70 15.32 6.45 -8.16
N ARG A 71 15.38 7.58 -8.88
CA ARG A 71 16.61 8.02 -9.57
C ARG A 71 17.76 8.24 -8.60
N LYS A 72 17.50 8.83 -7.43
CA LYS A 72 18.50 8.99 -6.38
C LYS A 72 19.00 7.63 -5.88
N ARG A 73 18.08 6.69 -5.59
CA ARG A 73 18.44 5.33 -5.18
C ARG A 73 19.31 4.63 -6.22
N GLU A 74 18.94 4.73 -7.51
CA GLU A 74 19.76 4.15 -8.60
C GLU A 74 21.17 4.73 -8.62
N SER A 75 21.29 6.06 -8.48
CA SER A 75 22.59 6.73 -8.41
C SER A 75 23.45 6.27 -7.23
N ASP A 76 22.82 6.14 -6.05
CA ASP A 76 23.51 5.82 -4.80
C ASP A 76 23.88 4.34 -4.67
N THR A 77 23.07 3.43 -5.25
CA THR A 77 23.23 1.97 -5.07
C THR A 77 23.64 1.22 -6.33
N GLY A 78 23.57 1.85 -7.51
CA GLY A 78 23.75 1.20 -8.80
C GLY A 78 22.66 0.19 -9.17
N THR A 79 21.59 0.09 -8.36
CA THR A 79 20.47 -0.83 -8.59
C THR A 79 19.47 -0.18 -9.56
N LYS A 80 19.27 -0.78 -10.74
CA LYS A 80 18.29 -0.28 -11.71
C LYS A 80 16.86 -0.46 -11.20
N ALA A 81 15.99 0.51 -11.52
CA ALA A 81 14.55 0.41 -11.28
C ALA A 81 13.94 -0.79 -12.02
N ASP A 82 12.93 -1.42 -11.41
CA ASP A 82 12.15 -2.49 -12.03
C ASP A 82 11.40 -1.95 -13.26
N ILE A 83 11.05 -2.85 -14.19
CA ILE A 83 10.31 -2.52 -15.43
C ILE A 83 9.01 -1.77 -15.10
N HIS A 84 8.33 -2.13 -14.04
CA HIS A 84 7.11 -1.46 -13.57
C HIS A 84 7.37 -0.07 -12.96
N GLU A 85 8.55 0.15 -12.38
CA GLU A 85 8.95 1.43 -11.82
C GLU A 85 9.32 2.44 -12.93
N GLN A 86 9.59 1.99 -14.15
CA GLN A 86 9.94 2.84 -15.29
C GLN A 86 8.72 3.34 -16.08
N ASP A 87 7.54 2.82 -15.82
CA ASP A 87 6.29 3.21 -16.49
C ASP A 87 5.51 4.22 -15.65
N GLU A 88 5.71 5.51 -15.92
CA GLU A 88 5.03 6.61 -15.23
C GLU A 88 3.50 6.51 -15.34
N ALA A 89 2.97 6.15 -16.50
CA ALA A 89 1.53 6.03 -16.70
C ALA A 89 0.96 4.91 -15.84
N TYR A 90 1.67 3.79 -15.74
CA TYR A 90 1.30 2.69 -14.85
C TYR A 90 1.37 3.10 -13.37
N LEU A 91 2.41 3.82 -12.95
CA LEU A 91 2.53 4.30 -11.57
C LEU A 91 1.39 5.26 -11.19
N ARG A 92 1.01 6.17 -12.11
CA ARG A 92 -0.14 7.07 -11.91
C ARG A 92 -1.44 6.29 -11.80
N ALA A 93 -1.67 5.31 -12.67
CA ALA A 93 -2.85 4.45 -12.62
C ALA A 93 -2.91 3.64 -11.31
N CYS A 94 -1.80 3.07 -10.87
CA CYS A 94 -1.70 2.36 -9.59
C CYS A 94 -2.01 3.27 -8.40
N ARG A 95 -1.46 4.49 -8.37
CA ARG A 95 -1.73 5.47 -7.31
C ARG A 95 -3.21 5.85 -7.23
N GLU A 96 -3.84 6.16 -8.38
CA GLU A 96 -5.26 6.49 -8.42
C GLU A 96 -6.15 5.30 -8.01
N ASN A 97 -5.77 4.08 -8.43
CA ASN A 97 -6.46 2.89 -7.99
C ASN A 97 -6.27 2.64 -6.48
N ALA A 98 -5.07 2.84 -5.94
CA ALA A 98 -4.81 2.71 -4.50
C ALA A 98 -5.70 3.62 -3.66
N LYS A 99 -5.93 4.87 -4.09
CA LYS A 99 -6.85 5.79 -3.43
C LYS A 99 -8.28 5.25 -3.41
N LYS A 100 -8.78 4.76 -4.55
CA LYS A 100 -10.13 4.19 -4.66
C LYS A 100 -10.30 2.94 -3.79
N VAL A 101 -9.30 2.07 -3.79
CA VAL A 101 -9.29 0.87 -2.93
C VAL A 101 -9.24 1.26 -1.46
N ALA A 102 -8.40 2.23 -1.08
CA ALA A 102 -8.29 2.72 0.28
C ALA A 102 -9.63 3.27 0.79
N GLU A 103 -10.33 4.06 -0.02
CA GLU A 103 -11.68 4.57 0.31
C GLU A 103 -12.68 3.42 0.47
N ARG A 104 -12.74 2.49 -0.51
CA ARG A 104 -13.66 1.35 -0.50
C ARG A 104 -13.47 0.41 0.68
N CYS A 105 -12.21 0.20 1.09
CA CYS A 105 -11.83 -0.76 2.13
C CYS A 105 -11.50 -0.09 3.47
N SER A 106 -11.77 1.20 3.60
CA SER A 106 -11.49 1.99 4.81
C SER A 106 -10.01 1.92 5.26
N TRP A 107 -9.08 1.84 4.29
CA TRP A 107 -7.66 1.91 4.61
C TRP A 107 -7.28 3.31 5.09
N GLN A 108 -6.35 3.38 6.01
CA GLN A 108 -5.84 4.66 6.47
C GLN A 108 -4.75 5.16 5.53
N ARG A 109 -5.00 6.28 4.88
CA ARG A 109 -4.04 6.93 3.99
C ARG A 109 -3.09 7.81 4.80
N ILE A 110 -1.80 7.72 4.46
CA ILE A 110 -0.72 8.57 4.98
C ILE A 110 -0.21 9.41 3.81
N ASP A 111 -0.45 10.70 3.83
CA ASP A 111 0.12 11.61 2.84
C ASP A 111 1.62 11.76 3.10
N CYS A 112 2.45 11.26 2.18
CA CYS A 112 3.91 11.30 2.30
C CYS A 112 4.54 12.60 1.76
N SER A 113 3.72 13.54 1.31
CA SER A 113 4.16 14.86 0.82
C SER A 113 3.38 15.99 1.48
N LYS A 114 4.03 17.15 1.59
CA LYS A 114 3.44 18.40 2.05
C LYS A 114 4.06 19.56 1.28
N ASP A 115 3.24 20.49 0.82
CA ASP A 115 3.67 21.69 0.09
C ASP A 115 4.58 21.38 -1.13
N GLY A 116 4.30 20.27 -1.83
CA GLY A 116 5.04 19.84 -3.02
C GLY A 116 6.38 19.14 -2.73
N ALA A 117 6.73 18.94 -1.47
CA ALA A 117 7.94 18.23 -1.05
C ALA A 117 7.63 16.95 -0.25
N MET A 118 8.54 15.99 -0.25
CA MET A 118 8.44 14.82 0.61
C MET A 118 8.53 15.24 2.09
N ARG A 119 7.64 14.70 2.91
CA ARG A 119 7.76 14.77 4.37
C ARG A 119 9.00 14.00 4.83
N THR A 120 9.55 14.34 5.99
CA THR A 120 10.66 13.57 6.54
C THR A 120 10.24 12.14 6.91
N VAL A 121 11.19 11.23 6.92
CA VAL A 121 10.95 9.84 7.31
C VAL A 121 10.43 9.78 8.74
N GLU A 122 10.98 10.61 9.62
CA GLU A 122 10.61 10.72 11.03
C GLU A 122 9.16 11.19 11.20
N ASP A 123 8.74 12.21 10.44
CA ASP A 123 7.37 12.74 10.50
C ASP A 123 6.34 11.71 10.02
N ILE A 124 6.65 10.98 8.94
CA ILE A 124 5.80 9.88 8.45
C ILE A 124 5.78 8.74 9.47
N HIS A 125 6.94 8.38 10.04
CA HIS A 125 7.05 7.34 11.07
C HIS A 125 6.21 7.66 12.30
N GLU A 126 6.27 8.87 12.83
CA GLU A 126 5.49 9.28 14.01
C GLU A 126 3.98 9.19 13.75
N GLU A 127 3.53 9.53 12.55
CA GLU A 127 2.12 9.38 12.18
C GLU A 127 1.72 7.90 12.13
N ILE A 128 2.54 7.04 11.51
CA ILE A 128 2.32 5.59 11.44
C ILE A 128 2.29 5.00 12.85
N TYR A 129 3.30 5.31 13.66
CA TYR A 129 3.43 4.82 15.04
C TYR A 129 2.20 5.16 15.88
N ARG A 130 1.74 6.42 15.82
CA ARG A 130 0.54 6.85 16.53
C ARG A 130 -0.69 6.03 16.14
N ARG A 131 -0.93 5.81 14.84
CA ARG A 131 -2.08 5.04 14.35
C ARG A 131 -2.03 3.58 14.77
N VAL A 132 -0.85 2.96 14.75
CA VAL A 132 -0.67 1.59 15.25
C VAL A 132 -0.90 1.51 16.75
N MET A 133 -0.38 2.48 17.52
CA MET A 133 -0.58 2.50 18.98
C MET A 133 -2.02 2.78 19.39
N GLU A 134 -2.78 3.53 18.59
CA GLU A 134 -4.22 3.69 18.78
C GLU A 134 -4.97 2.37 18.60
N LEU A 135 -4.62 1.58 17.56
CA LEU A 135 -5.20 0.25 17.35
C LEU A 135 -4.90 -0.70 18.52
N LEU A 136 -3.65 -0.71 19.01
CA LEU A 136 -3.23 -1.63 20.08
C LEU A 136 -3.80 -1.30 21.46
N LYS A 137 -4.41 -0.12 21.62
CA LYS A 137 -5.08 0.31 22.87
C LYS A 137 -6.60 0.08 22.83
N ALA A 138 -7.16 -0.18 21.66
CA ALA A 138 -8.59 -0.40 21.48
C ALA A 138 -8.98 -1.84 21.80
#